data_1747337e274676761226804461a2cd6d
#
_entry.id   1747337e274676761226804461a2cd6d
#
_cell.length_a   1.000
_cell.length_b   1.000
_cell.length_c   1.000
_cell.angle_alpha   90.00
_cell.angle_beta   90.00
_cell.angle_gamma   90.00
#
_symmetry.space_group_name_H-M   'P 1'
#
loop_
_entity.id
_entity.type
_entity.pdbx_description
1 polymer ?
#
loop_
_entity_poly.entity_id
_entity_poly.type
_entity_poly.pdbx_seq_one_letter_code
_entity_poly.pdbx_strand_id
1 'polypeptide(L)'
;TVLISLTNNGVDADGNKELTLSPSSLNFSTSNWNDNQTLTISANDENFDVDNKSLTVSFKTSSSDLLYSNGNKVEGKLNLIKVDNDSSGITLNMVDNYTSEASVNGNTGNFSAVLTSKPLYFVAMKFQVDNATSGISLNNDVLVFSKDNWSTSQSIVFKAVDDKIDEGDNGTDNQTFVISISKICSTESQYDFADDVKENLNSSSSCKDTTEPIDKYSDLTLVD
;
A
#
# COMPACT_ATOMS: atom_id res chain seq x y z
N THR A 1 -17.59 -36.85 -24.81
CA THR A 1 -17.08 -36.03 -23.70
C THR A 1 -17.32 -34.55 -24.03
N VAL A 2 -17.86 -33.81 -23.05
CA VAL A 2 -18.04 -32.38 -23.12
C VAL A 2 -17.08 -31.75 -22.10
N LEU A 3 -16.20 -30.88 -22.56
CA LEU A 3 -15.29 -30.11 -21.72
C LEU A 3 -15.85 -28.70 -21.54
N ILE A 4 -15.94 -28.23 -20.31
CA ILE A 4 -16.24 -26.85 -19.97
C ILE A 4 -14.95 -26.21 -19.52
N SER A 5 -14.44 -25.24 -20.29
CA SER A 5 -13.26 -24.45 -19.94
C SER A 5 -13.68 -23.13 -19.31
N LEU A 6 -12.97 -22.74 -18.24
CA LEU A 6 -13.24 -21.52 -17.50
C LEU A 6 -12.07 -20.56 -17.62
N THR A 7 -12.38 -19.28 -17.78
CA THR A 7 -11.38 -18.21 -17.89
C THR A 7 -11.78 -17.03 -17.04
N ASN A 8 -10.77 -16.38 -16.45
CA ASN A 8 -10.87 -15.15 -15.69
C ASN A 8 -9.83 -14.17 -16.27
N ASN A 9 -10.22 -12.94 -16.52
CA ASN A 9 -9.37 -11.91 -17.11
C ASN A 9 -8.96 -10.81 -16.10
N GLY A 10 -9.39 -10.90 -14.84
CA GLY A 10 -9.02 -9.91 -13.82
C GLY A 10 -7.57 -10.07 -13.39
N VAL A 11 -6.86 -8.95 -13.34
CA VAL A 11 -5.52 -8.84 -12.77
C VAL A 11 -5.43 -7.66 -11.81
N ASP A 12 -4.57 -7.79 -10.80
CA ASP A 12 -4.26 -6.72 -9.85
C ASP A 12 -3.28 -5.68 -10.44
N ALA A 13 -2.88 -4.72 -9.64
CA ALA A 13 -1.95 -3.66 -10.04
C ALA A 13 -0.50 -4.15 -10.30
N ASP A 14 -0.17 -5.36 -9.90
CA ASP A 14 1.10 -6.03 -10.18
C ASP A 14 0.99 -7.04 -11.33
N GLY A 15 -0.21 -7.19 -11.94
CA GLY A 15 -0.46 -8.11 -13.05
C GLY A 15 -0.76 -9.55 -12.63
N ASN A 16 -0.95 -9.83 -11.33
CA ASN A 16 -1.35 -11.15 -10.85
C ASN A 16 -2.84 -11.38 -11.05
N LYS A 17 -3.24 -12.64 -11.15
CA LYS A 17 -4.65 -12.98 -11.30
C LYS A 17 -5.45 -12.64 -10.04
N GLU A 18 -6.59 -12.01 -10.23
CA GLU A 18 -7.53 -11.65 -9.15
C GLU A 18 -8.31 -12.85 -8.59
N LEU A 19 -8.49 -13.90 -9.39
CA LEU A 19 -9.25 -15.10 -9.00
C LEU A 19 -8.46 -16.37 -9.30
N THR A 20 -8.61 -17.33 -8.40
CA THR A 20 -8.21 -18.72 -8.63
C THR A 20 -9.45 -19.57 -8.88
N LEU A 21 -9.42 -20.38 -9.95
CA LEU A 21 -10.47 -21.30 -10.36
C LEU A 21 -10.00 -22.75 -10.14
N SER A 22 -10.73 -23.52 -9.37
CA SER A 22 -10.38 -24.93 -9.10
C SER A 22 -11.61 -25.84 -9.17
N PRO A 23 -11.63 -26.83 -10.07
CA PRO A 23 -10.73 -27.01 -11.20
C PRO A 23 -10.91 -25.91 -12.27
N SER A 24 -9.92 -25.71 -13.17
CA SER A 24 -10.03 -24.75 -14.27
C SER A 24 -10.89 -25.26 -15.45
N SER A 25 -11.34 -26.52 -15.38
CA SER A 25 -12.25 -27.11 -16.36
C SER A 25 -13.08 -28.21 -15.73
N LEU A 26 -14.29 -28.42 -16.26
CA LEU A 26 -15.19 -29.51 -15.89
C LEU A 26 -15.36 -30.46 -17.07
N ASN A 27 -15.40 -31.74 -16.80
CA ASN A 27 -15.41 -32.77 -17.83
C ASN A 27 -16.61 -33.74 -17.66
N PHE A 28 -17.51 -33.73 -18.62
CA PHE A 28 -18.69 -34.58 -18.64
C PHE A 28 -18.57 -35.69 -19.69
N SER A 29 -18.93 -36.89 -19.34
CA SER A 29 -18.91 -38.08 -20.18
C SER A 29 -20.26 -38.80 -20.15
N THR A 30 -20.39 -39.86 -20.87
CA THR A 30 -21.60 -40.72 -20.83
C THR A 30 -21.85 -41.38 -19.47
N SER A 31 -20.82 -41.46 -18.62
CA SER A 31 -20.92 -42.08 -17.29
C SER A 31 -21.24 -41.13 -16.16
N ASN A 32 -21.01 -39.79 -16.38
CA ASN A 32 -21.19 -38.77 -15.31
C ASN A 32 -21.95 -37.51 -15.79
N TRP A 33 -22.65 -37.61 -16.90
CA TRP A 33 -23.34 -36.46 -17.51
C TRP A 33 -24.42 -35.83 -16.61
N ASN A 34 -24.99 -36.59 -15.70
CA ASN A 34 -26.00 -36.16 -14.74
C ASN A 34 -25.45 -35.90 -13.32
N ASP A 35 -24.14 -36.04 -13.12
CA ASP A 35 -23.52 -35.78 -11.83
C ASP A 35 -23.16 -34.31 -11.69
N ASN A 36 -23.47 -33.74 -10.54
CA ASN A 36 -23.07 -32.39 -10.23
C ASN A 36 -21.54 -32.28 -10.09
N GLN A 37 -20.92 -31.39 -10.84
CA GLN A 37 -19.52 -31.04 -10.68
C GLN A 37 -19.39 -29.65 -10.09
N THR A 38 -18.52 -29.50 -9.12
CA THR A 38 -18.32 -28.22 -8.38
C THR A 38 -17.09 -27.51 -8.87
N LEU A 39 -17.22 -26.22 -9.11
CA LEU A 39 -16.15 -25.28 -9.30
C LEU A 39 -16.03 -24.40 -8.05
N THR A 40 -14.83 -24.32 -7.51
CA THR A 40 -14.50 -23.36 -6.46
C THR A 40 -13.84 -22.13 -7.08
N ILE A 41 -14.34 -20.97 -6.75
CA ILE A 41 -13.78 -19.67 -7.14
C ILE A 41 -13.33 -18.98 -5.87
N SER A 42 -12.03 -18.65 -5.80
CA SER A 42 -11.45 -17.95 -4.65
C SER A 42 -10.88 -16.62 -5.13
N ALA A 43 -11.15 -15.55 -4.38
CA ALA A 43 -10.45 -14.28 -4.57
C ALA A 43 -8.99 -14.46 -4.11
N ASN A 44 -8.06 -13.96 -4.91
CA ASN A 44 -6.67 -13.87 -4.51
C ASN A 44 -6.48 -12.57 -3.75
N ASP A 45 -5.85 -12.67 -2.60
CA ASP A 45 -5.49 -11.55 -1.75
C ASP A 45 -4.37 -10.74 -2.41
N GLU A 46 -4.43 -9.45 -2.25
CA GLU A 46 -3.39 -8.51 -2.67
C GLU A 46 -3.28 -7.44 -1.59
N ASN A 47 -2.29 -6.58 -1.62
CA ASN A 47 -2.07 -5.63 -0.52
C ASN A 47 -2.34 -4.17 -0.93
N PHE A 48 -3.06 -3.93 -2.01
CA PHE A 48 -3.42 -2.58 -2.46
C PHE A 48 -4.77 -2.17 -1.88
N ASP A 49 -4.86 -0.99 -1.30
CA ASP A 49 -6.16 -0.37 -0.97
C ASP A 49 -6.80 0.18 -2.25
N VAL A 50 -7.72 -0.57 -2.81
CA VAL A 50 -8.43 -0.26 -4.05
C VAL A 50 -9.93 -0.42 -3.85
N ASP A 51 -10.71 0.05 -4.81
CA ASP A 51 -12.16 -0.18 -4.77
C ASP A 51 -12.54 -1.63 -5.06
N ASN A 52 -13.70 -2.04 -4.52
CA ASN A 52 -14.27 -3.34 -4.85
C ASN A 52 -14.36 -3.54 -6.37
N LYS A 53 -13.92 -4.69 -6.87
CA LYS A 53 -13.85 -4.98 -8.30
C LYS A 53 -14.97 -5.89 -8.77
N SER A 54 -15.62 -5.53 -9.87
CA SER A 54 -16.52 -6.42 -10.60
C SER A 54 -15.72 -7.29 -11.56
N LEU A 55 -15.75 -8.60 -11.33
CA LEU A 55 -15.00 -9.59 -12.10
C LEU A 55 -15.95 -10.52 -12.83
N THR A 56 -15.49 -11.08 -13.96
CA THR A 56 -16.28 -12.00 -14.76
C THR A 56 -15.49 -13.29 -15.00
N VAL A 57 -16.10 -14.39 -14.63
CA VAL A 57 -15.65 -15.74 -15.05
C VAL A 57 -16.48 -16.16 -16.25
N SER A 58 -15.81 -16.41 -17.37
CA SER A 58 -16.45 -16.90 -18.59
C SER A 58 -16.24 -18.41 -18.74
N PHE A 59 -17.22 -19.10 -19.26
CA PHE A 59 -17.10 -20.51 -19.59
C PHE A 59 -17.54 -20.80 -21.00
N LYS A 60 -16.89 -21.81 -21.58
CA LYS A 60 -17.15 -22.31 -22.95
C LYS A 60 -17.15 -23.82 -22.97
N THR A 61 -18.09 -24.41 -23.72
CA THR A 61 -18.10 -25.84 -23.99
C THR A 61 -17.28 -26.20 -25.22
N SER A 62 -16.64 -27.35 -25.18
CA SER A 62 -15.97 -27.98 -26.31
C SER A 62 -16.28 -29.48 -26.33
N SER A 63 -16.65 -30.03 -27.50
CA SER A 63 -16.99 -31.45 -27.63
C SER A 63 -16.82 -31.89 -29.09
N SER A 64 -16.60 -33.19 -29.32
CA SER A 64 -16.78 -33.82 -30.57
C SER A 64 -18.25 -34.08 -30.95
N ASP A 65 -19.14 -34.02 -29.97
CA ASP A 65 -20.58 -34.05 -30.18
C ASP A 65 -21.06 -32.68 -30.68
N LEU A 66 -21.66 -32.67 -31.89
CA LEU A 66 -22.12 -31.47 -32.53
C LEU A 66 -23.21 -30.71 -31.78
N LEU A 67 -23.92 -31.35 -30.91
CA LEU A 67 -24.92 -30.70 -30.03
C LEU A 67 -24.29 -29.79 -28.97
N TYR A 68 -23.01 -30.04 -28.64
CA TYR A 68 -22.25 -29.24 -27.65
C TYR A 68 -21.07 -28.48 -28.27
N SER A 69 -20.97 -28.42 -29.62
CA SER A 69 -19.91 -27.73 -30.34
C SER A 69 -20.46 -27.02 -31.59
N ASN A 70 -19.63 -26.30 -32.34
CA ASN A 70 -19.88 -25.74 -33.68
C ASN A 70 -21.23 -24.99 -33.82
N GLY A 71 -21.58 -24.11 -32.90
CA GLY A 71 -22.79 -23.28 -32.97
C GLY A 71 -23.86 -23.65 -31.93
N ASN A 72 -23.85 -24.88 -31.41
CA ASN A 72 -24.65 -25.30 -30.27
C ASN A 72 -23.83 -25.26 -28.97
N LYS A 73 -22.67 -24.65 -28.97
CA LYS A 73 -21.83 -24.50 -27.79
C LYS A 73 -22.55 -23.66 -26.74
N VAL A 74 -22.50 -24.11 -25.51
CA VAL A 74 -22.98 -23.33 -24.36
C VAL A 74 -21.84 -22.41 -23.92
N GLU A 75 -22.13 -21.14 -23.91
CA GLU A 75 -21.23 -20.11 -23.36
C GLU A 75 -21.98 -19.34 -22.28
N GLY A 76 -21.29 -18.93 -21.25
CA GLY A 76 -21.90 -18.14 -20.21
C GLY A 76 -20.89 -17.34 -19.42
N LYS A 77 -21.43 -16.49 -18.57
CA LYS A 77 -20.66 -15.62 -17.70
C LYS A 77 -21.23 -15.64 -16.30
N LEU A 78 -20.33 -15.66 -15.33
CA LEU A 78 -20.66 -15.43 -13.92
C LEU A 78 -20.00 -14.13 -13.51
N ASN A 79 -20.80 -13.17 -13.08
CA ASN A 79 -20.32 -11.90 -12.55
C ASN A 79 -20.18 -12.01 -11.04
N LEU A 80 -19.05 -11.54 -10.54
CA LEU A 80 -18.65 -11.59 -9.14
C LEU A 80 -18.19 -10.22 -8.70
N ILE A 81 -18.27 -9.94 -7.41
CA ILE A 81 -17.65 -8.78 -6.80
C ILE A 81 -16.53 -9.32 -5.90
N LYS A 82 -15.29 -8.92 -6.17
CA LYS A 82 -14.18 -9.05 -5.24
C LYS A 82 -14.25 -7.86 -4.30
N VAL A 83 -14.39 -8.13 -3.02
CA VAL A 83 -14.37 -7.10 -1.98
C VAL A 83 -12.93 -6.90 -1.55
N ASP A 84 -12.49 -5.66 -1.54
CA ASP A 84 -11.20 -5.25 -1.01
C ASP A 84 -11.22 -5.29 0.52
N ASN A 85 -10.14 -5.71 1.14
CA ASN A 85 -9.98 -5.81 2.58
C ASN A 85 -8.80 -4.99 3.12
N ASP A 86 -8.08 -4.31 2.25
CA ASP A 86 -6.96 -3.46 2.61
C ASP A 86 -7.41 -2.05 2.98
N SER A 87 -6.57 -1.35 3.72
CA SER A 87 -6.78 0.06 4.06
C SER A 87 -5.45 0.79 4.08
N SER A 88 -5.37 1.86 3.32
CA SER A 88 -4.19 2.70 3.29
C SER A 88 -4.03 3.46 4.62
N GLY A 89 -2.83 3.46 5.13
CA GLY A 89 -2.50 4.11 6.40
C GLY A 89 -1.01 4.09 6.66
N ILE A 90 -0.65 4.77 7.75
CA ILE A 90 0.73 4.87 8.24
C ILE A 90 0.72 4.47 9.71
N THR A 91 1.60 3.53 10.05
CA THR A 91 1.86 3.20 11.45
C THR A 91 3.16 3.87 11.88
N LEU A 92 3.09 4.71 12.90
CA LEU A 92 4.24 5.32 13.56
C LEU A 92 4.54 4.55 14.85
N ASN A 93 5.79 4.19 15.05
CA ASN A 93 6.26 3.54 16.27
C ASN A 93 7.36 4.37 16.90
N MET A 94 7.10 4.90 18.11
CA MET A 94 8.13 5.51 18.92
C MET A 94 8.99 4.39 19.52
N VAL A 95 10.29 4.42 19.24
CA VAL A 95 11.25 3.43 19.75
C VAL A 95 11.96 3.99 20.96
N ASP A 96 12.43 5.25 20.87
CA ASP A 96 13.02 5.99 21.98
C ASP A 96 12.60 7.44 21.88
N ASN A 97 11.94 7.94 22.92
CA ASN A 97 11.37 9.29 22.99
C ASN A 97 12.23 10.29 23.76
N TYR A 98 13.47 9.90 24.07
CA TYR A 98 14.38 10.73 24.85
C TYR A 98 15.63 11.10 24.05
N THR A 99 16.11 12.32 24.22
CA THR A 99 17.40 12.80 23.71
C THR A 99 18.02 13.79 24.71
N SER A 100 19.33 13.96 24.66
CA SER A 100 20.03 14.89 25.53
C SER A 100 21.09 15.69 24.78
N GLU A 101 21.38 16.90 25.24
CA GLU A 101 22.38 17.81 24.68
C GLU A 101 23.83 17.47 25.04
N ALA A 102 24.09 16.34 25.69
CA ALA A 102 25.45 15.97 26.10
C ALA A 102 26.43 15.96 24.92
N SER A 103 27.44 16.80 24.97
CA SER A 103 28.38 17.11 23.90
C SER A 103 29.26 15.96 23.41
N VAL A 104 29.35 14.86 24.14
CA VAL A 104 30.28 13.75 23.81
C VAL A 104 29.55 12.42 23.55
N ASN A 105 28.40 12.19 24.15
CA ASN A 105 27.60 10.99 23.97
C ASN A 105 26.10 11.32 24.13
N GLY A 106 25.62 12.40 23.52
CA GLY A 106 24.23 12.74 23.55
C GLY A 106 23.37 11.58 23.08
N ASN A 107 22.40 11.18 23.87
CA ASN A 107 21.45 10.16 23.48
C ASN A 107 20.65 10.65 22.29
N THR A 108 20.39 9.75 21.38
CA THR A 108 19.48 10.01 20.25
C THR A 108 18.20 9.26 20.47
N GLY A 109 17.07 9.94 20.28
CA GLY A 109 15.79 9.26 20.19
C GLY A 109 15.53 8.84 18.75
N ASN A 110 14.58 7.93 18.56
CA ASN A 110 14.18 7.49 17.23
C ASN A 110 12.73 7.01 17.20
N PHE A 111 12.11 7.21 16.06
CA PHE A 111 10.83 6.62 15.72
C PHE A 111 10.89 6.00 14.33
N SER A 112 9.94 5.16 14.01
CA SER A 112 9.85 4.55 12.70
C SER A 112 8.44 4.65 12.13
N ALA A 113 8.36 4.61 10.80
CA ALA A 113 7.12 4.58 10.05
C ALA A 113 7.10 3.36 9.11
N VAL A 114 5.90 2.85 8.87
CA VAL A 114 5.61 1.80 7.89
C VAL A 114 4.21 2.03 7.32
N LEU A 115 4.00 1.72 6.05
CA LEU A 115 2.66 1.79 5.46
C LEU A 115 1.84 0.54 5.83
N THR A 116 0.52 0.69 5.86
CA THR A 116 -0.41 -0.41 6.17
C THR A 116 -0.87 -1.17 4.93
N SER A 117 -0.76 -0.57 3.74
CA SER A 117 -1.02 -1.21 2.46
C SER A 117 0.03 -0.85 1.42
N LYS A 118 0.08 -1.61 0.34
CA LYS A 118 1.04 -1.41 -0.76
C LYS A 118 0.62 -0.21 -1.60
N PRO A 119 1.47 0.80 -1.78
CA PRO A 119 1.12 1.95 -2.60
C PRO A 119 1.19 1.63 -4.09
N LEU A 120 0.35 2.27 -4.90
CA LEU A 120 0.40 2.17 -6.36
C LEU A 120 1.67 2.83 -6.91
N TYR A 121 2.15 3.88 -6.26
CA TYR A 121 3.29 4.72 -6.64
C TYR A 121 4.18 5.00 -5.43
N PHE A 122 5.20 5.84 -5.60
CA PHE A 122 6.00 6.30 -4.47
C PHE A 122 5.19 7.18 -3.52
N VAL A 123 5.37 6.95 -2.22
CA VAL A 123 4.82 7.79 -1.14
C VAL A 123 5.98 8.39 -0.37
N ALA A 124 6.04 9.71 -0.29
CA ALA A 124 7.04 10.40 0.51
C ALA A 124 6.36 11.18 1.64
N MET A 125 6.96 11.10 2.82
CA MET A 125 6.52 11.81 4.01
C MET A 125 7.62 12.72 4.51
N LYS A 126 7.28 14.00 4.74
CA LYS A 126 8.19 14.96 5.35
C LYS A 126 7.79 15.19 6.80
N PHE A 127 8.75 15.06 7.67
CA PHE A 127 8.62 15.31 9.11
C PHE A 127 9.20 16.67 9.46
N GLN A 128 8.65 17.30 10.48
CA GLN A 128 9.17 18.55 11.04
C GLN A 128 9.07 18.52 12.55
N VAL A 129 9.92 19.30 13.21
CA VAL A 129 9.79 19.62 14.61
C VAL A 129 8.93 20.87 14.73
N ASP A 130 7.84 20.82 15.48
CA ASP A 130 6.83 21.89 15.52
C ASP A 130 7.30 23.18 16.17
N ASN A 131 8.31 23.10 17.00
CA ASN A 131 8.92 24.29 17.60
C ASN A 131 10.36 24.46 17.09
N ALA A 132 10.59 25.44 16.19
CA ALA A 132 11.91 25.72 15.63
C ALA A 132 12.97 26.12 16.69
N THR A 133 12.54 26.49 17.88
CA THR A 133 13.43 26.84 19.02
C THR A 133 13.65 25.67 19.97
N SER A 134 13.16 24.47 19.62
CA SER A 134 13.25 23.30 20.49
C SER A 134 14.66 22.72 20.61
N GLY A 135 15.64 23.22 19.86
CA GLY A 135 17.00 22.64 19.85
C GLY A 135 17.06 21.20 19.33
N ILE A 136 16.03 20.71 18.62
CA ILE A 136 15.99 19.35 18.08
C ILE A 136 16.32 19.35 16.59
N SER A 137 17.17 18.41 16.17
CA SER A 137 17.47 18.14 14.76
C SER A 137 17.11 16.71 14.38
N LEU A 138 16.62 16.53 13.15
CA LEU A 138 16.38 15.22 12.53
C LEU A 138 17.59 14.85 11.66
N ASN A 139 18.01 13.58 11.70
CA ASN A 139 19.08 13.08 10.82
C ASN A 139 18.61 13.00 9.36
N ASN A 140 17.34 12.75 9.17
CA ASN A 140 16.63 12.74 7.90
C ASN A 140 15.21 13.21 8.19
N ASP A 141 14.68 14.11 7.41
CA ASP A 141 13.32 14.63 7.56
C ASP A 141 12.33 14.05 6.55
N VAL A 142 12.79 13.14 5.68
CA VAL A 142 11.95 12.55 4.62
C VAL A 142 12.11 11.04 4.59
N LEU A 143 10.97 10.33 4.61
CA LEU A 143 10.91 8.91 4.30
C LEU A 143 10.21 8.69 2.95
N VAL A 144 10.68 7.71 2.19
CA VAL A 144 10.12 7.35 0.88
C VAL A 144 9.79 5.86 0.84
N PHE A 145 8.54 5.56 0.52
CA PHE A 145 8.04 4.21 0.34
C PHE A 145 7.70 3.93 -1.12
N SER A 146 7.86 2.69 -1.51
CA SER A 146 7.58 2.16 -2.85
C SER A 146 6.85 0.83 -2.74
N LYS A 147 6.47 0.26 -3.87
CA LYS A 147 5.92 -1.10 -3.96
C LYS A 147 6.82 -2.18 -3.32
N ASP A 148 8.14 -1.93 -3.26
CA ASP A 148 9.11 -2.92 -2.81
C ASP A 148 9.46 -2.82 -1.32
N ASN A 149 9.24 -1.65 -0.71
CA ASN A 149 9.65 -1.39 0.67
C ASN A 149 8.52 -0.89 1.59
N TRP A 150 7.27 -0.84 1.13
CA TRP A 150 6.13 -0.29 1.85
C TRP A 150 5.91 -0.92 3.23
N SER A 151 6.13 -2.24 3.35
CA SER A 151 5.99 -3.00 4.59
C SER A 151 7.27 -3.06 5.42
N THR A 152 8.33 -2.39 4.97
CA THR A 152 9.60 -2.31 5.70
C THR A 152 9.64 -1.04 6.52
N SER A 153 9.78 -1.18 7.84
CA SER A 153 9.86 -0.02 8.75
C SER A 153 11.09 0.82 8.44
N GLN A 154 10.90 2.12 8.26
CA GLN A 154 11.97 3.10 8.05
C GLN A 154 12.06 4.02 9.27
N SER A 155 13.26 4.37 9.69
CA SER A 155 13.49 5.11 10.94
C SER A 155 14.02 6.51 10.69
N ILE A 156 13.58 7.43 11.55
CA ILE A 156 14.14 8.77 11.71
C ILE A 156 14.76 8.85 13.10
N VAL A 157 15.99 9.34 13.15
CA VAL A 157 16.71 9.61 14.39
C VAL A 157 16.67 11.10 14.65
N PHE A 158 16.35 11.48 15.85
CA PHE A 158 16.41 12.86 16.32
C PHE A 158 17.41 13.01 17.45
N LYS A 159 17.97 14.20 17.57
CA LYS A 159 18.92 14.54 18.64
C LYS A 159 18.73 15.99 19.09
N ALA A 160 18.99 16.23 20.35
CA ALA A 160 19.15 17.57 20.86
C ALA A 160 20.43 18.20 20.29
N VAL A 161 20.37 19.49 20.03
CA VAL A 161 21.48 20.32 19.57
C VAL A 161 22.02 21.08 20.78
N ASP A 162 23.27 20.85 21.15
CA ASP A 162 23.96 21.57 22.24
C ASP A 162 24.13 23.04 21.84
N ASP A 163 23.42 23.94 22.46
CA ASP A 163 23.47 25.39 22.23
C ASP A 163 24.14 26.15 23.37
N LYS A 164 24.54 25.47 24.43
CA LYS A 164 25.19 26.03 25.65
C LYS A 164 24.30 27.00 26.44
N ILE A 165 23.02 26.94 26.26
CA ILE A 165 22.03 27.68 27.04
C ILE A 165 21.57 26.77 28.18
N ASP A 166 21.60 27.27 29.41
CA ASP A 166 20.96 26.59 30.55
C ASP A 166 19.46 26.91 30.50
N GLU A 167 18.68 25.96 30.02
CA GLU A 167 17.23 26.11 29.79
C GLU A 167 16.40 25.87 31.07
N GLY A 168 17.04 25.67 32.22
CA GLY A 168 16.32 25.38 33.47
C GLY A 168 17.06 25.73 34.75
N ASP A 169 16.31 26.25 35.73
CA ASP A 169 16.76 26.42 37.08
C ASP A 169 16.93 25.03 37.76
N ASN A 170 18.12 24.53 37.85
CA ASN A 170 18.55 23.31 38.56
C ASN A 170 18.78 22.01 37.76
N GLY A 171 18.92 22.05 36.42
CA GLY A 171 19.36 20.88 35.62
C GLY A 171 18.34 19.73 35.59
N THR A 172 17.07 20.02 35.77
CA THR A 172 15.98 19.04 35.77
C THR A 172 14.85 19.37 34.81
N ASP A 173 14.94 20.49 34.08
CA ASP A 173 13.84 20.89 33.20
C ASP A 173 13.96 20.20 31.85
N ASN A 174 13.20 19.13 31.72
CA ASN A 174 13.01 18.45 30.44
C ASN A 174 12.08 19.30 29.57
N GLN A 175 12.55 19.66 28.38
CA GLN A 175 11.69 20.25 27.37
C GLN A 175 10.93 19.17 26.58
N THR A 176 9.68 19.46 26.27
CA THR A 176 8.87 18.63 25.37
C THR A 176 8.85 19.22 23.99
N PHE A 177 8.98 18.37 22.98
CA PHE A 177 8.88 18.73 21.57
C PHE A 177 7.93 17.77 20.87
N VAL A 178 7.36 18.22 19.78
CA VAL A 178 6.49 17.42 18.93
C VAL A 178 7.14 17.29 17.55
N ILE A 179 7.18 16.08 17.04
CA ILE A 179 7.54 15.80 15.65
C ILE A 179 6.27 15.42 14.92
N SER A 180 5.93 16.19 13.91
CA SER A 180 4.72 15.98 13.11
C SER A 180 5.06 15.66 11.66
N ILE A 181 4.14 15.03 10.95
CA ILE A 181 4.20 14.93 9.49
C ILE A 181 3.71 16.25 8.92
N SER A 182 4.62 16.99 8.29
CA SER A 182 4.28 18.28 7.68
C SER A 182 3.70 18.14 6.28
N LYS A 183 4.00 17.05 5.59
CA LYS A 183 3.57 16.83 4.22
C LYS A 183 3.63 15.35 3.84
N ILE A 184 2.62 14.90 3.10
CA ILE A 184 2.61 13.59 2.45
C ILE A 184 2.39 13.83 0.96
N CYS A 185 3.16 13.16 0.12
CA CYS A 185 3.03 13.21 -1.33
C CYS A 185 3.07 11.81 -1.90
N SER A 186 2.23 11.56 -2.90
CA SER A 186 2.42 10.42 -3.77
C SER A 186 2.60 10.87 -5.23
N THR A 187 3.21 10.02 -6.05
CA THR A 187 3.44 10.31 -7.47
C THR A 187 2.48 9.49 -8.31
N GLU A 188 2.10 10.01 -9.48
CA GLU A 188 1.19 9.32 -10.41
C GLU A 188 1.89 8.36 -11.35
N SER A 189 3.19 8.47 -11.49
CA SER A 189 3.94 7.76 -12.51
C SER A 189 4.76 6.64 -11.89
N GLN A 190 4.58 5.43 -12.38
CA GLN A 190 5.48 4.30 -12.05
C GLN A 190 6.92 4.50 -12.54
N TYR A 191 7.20 5.59 -13.25
CA TYR A 191 8.53 5.96 -13.76
C TYR A 191 9.19 7.09 -12.96
N ASP A 192 8.47 7.68 -11.99
CA ASP A 192 9.05 8.70 -11.13
C ASP A 192 10.05 8.06 -10.16
N PHE A 193 11.20 8.66 -10.06
CA PHE A 193 12.24 8.24 -9.13
C PHE A 193 11.95 8.78 -7.73
N ALA A 194 12.46 8.10 -6.70
CA ALA A 194 12.34 8.54 -5.31
C ALA A 194 12.85 9.98 -5.08
N ASP A 195 13.80 10.44 -5.89
CA ASP A 195 14.35 11.80 -5.81
C ASP A 195 13.36 12.85 -6.31
N ASP A 196 12.57 12.57 -7.35
CA ASP A 196 11.53 13.47 -7.86
C ASP A 196 10.44 13.72 -6.81
N VAL A 197 10.09 12.69 -6.05
CA VAL A 197 9.13 12.80 -4.94
C VAL A 197 9.67 13.69 -3.83
N LYS A 198 10.96 13.56 -3.49
CA LYS A 198 11.62 14.42 -2.50
C LYS A 198 11.67 15.89 -2.93
N GLU A 199 11.91 16.15 -4.21
CA GLU A 199 11.90 17.52 -4.76
C GLU A 199 10.49 18.13 -4.65
N ASN A 200 9.45 17.37 -4.93
CA ASN A 200 8.06 17.81 -4.79
C ASN A 200 7.71 18.17 -3.33
N LEU A 201 8.25 17.44 -2.35
CA LEU A 201 8.09 17.76 -0.94
C LEU A 201 8.75 19.10 -0.55
N ASN A 202 9.87 19.44 -1.16
CA ASN A 202 10.63 20.62 -0.84
C ASN A 202 10.16 21.87 -1.62
N SER A 203 9.47 21.67 -2.75
CA SER A 203 8.90 22.79 -3.50
C SER A 203 7.69 23.37 -2.77
N SER A 204 7.50 24.69 -2.82
CA SER A 204 6.30 25.35 -2.27
C SER A 204 5.02 25.07 -3.07
N SER A 205 5.13 24.41 -4.23
CA SER A 205 3.97 23.87 -4.92
C SER A 205 3.44 22.70 -4.13
N SER A 206 2.15 22.72 -3.81
CA SER A 206 1.40 21.58 -3.30
C SER A 206 1.81 20.32 -4.09
N CYS A 207 2.01 19.21 -3.39
CA CYS A 207 2.02 17.91 -4.04
C CYS A 207 0.87 17.88 -5.01
N LYS A 208 1.13 17.67 -6.28
CA LYS A 208 0.10 17.79 -7.29
C LYS A 208 -1.00 16.82 -6.97
N ASP A 209 -2.12 17.40 -6.61
CA ASP A 209 -3.40 16.76 -6.58
C ASP A 209 -3.74 16.41 -8.03
N THR A 210 -3.63 15.18 -8.39
CA THR A 210 -3.88 14.72 -9.73
C THR A 210 -5.14 13.89 -9.76
N THR A 211 -5.91 14.10 -10.75
CA THR A 211 -7.32 13.76 -10.81
C THR A 211 -7.66 12.33 -11.25
N GLU A 212 -6.72 11.33 -11.20
CA GLU A 212 -7.09 9.93 -11.56
C GLU A 212 -6.01 8.88 -11.19
N PRO A 213 -6.38 7.69 -10.83
CA PRO A 213 -6.89 7.30 -9.53
C PRO A 213 -5.82 7.50 -8.48
N ILE A 214 -6.13 8.37 -7.59
CA ILE A 214 -5.30 8.90 -6.53
C ILE A 214 -4.88 7.73 -5.64
N ASP A 215 -3.57 7.61 -5.42
CA ASP A 215 -3.07 6.83 -4.31
C ASP A 215 -3.62 7.43 -3.02
N LYS A 216 -4.40 6.66 -2.29
CA LYS A 216 -5.13 7.10 -1.09
C LYS A 216 -4.22 7.66 0.00
N TYR A 217 -2.91 7.45 -0.10
CA TYR A 217 -1.94 8.03 0.84
C TYR A 217 -1.78 9.55 0.74
N SER A 218 -2.14 10.17 -0.40
CA SER A 218 -2.07 11.63 -0.53
C SER A 218 -3.11 12.36 0.31
N ASP A 219 -4.20 11.69 0.66
CA ASP A 219 -5.33 12.27 1.41
C ASP A 219 -5.30 11.94 2.92
N LEU A 220 -4.27 11.22 3.38
CA LEU A 220 -4.17 10.87 4.80
C LEU A 220 -3.79 12.09 5.63
N THR A 221 -4.72 12.51 6.46
CA THR A 221 -4.45 13.33 7.63
C THR A 221 -4.21 12.41 8.82
N LEU A 222 -3.06 12.56 9.48
CA LEU A 222 -2.87 11.91 10.77
C LEU A 222 -3.94 12.42 11.73
N VAL A 223 -4.70 11.50 12.29
CA VAL A 223 -5.55 11.75 13.45
C VAL A 223 -4.72 11.35 14.67
N ASP A 224 -4.49 12.31 15.56
CA ASP A 224 -3.82 12.13 16.86
C ASP A 224 -4.44 11.00 17.70
#